data_47c097c1d582d242724833cbe94926de
#
_entry.id   47c097c1d582d242724833cbe94926de
#
_cell.length_a   1.000
_cell.length_b   1.000
_cell.length_c   1.000
_cell.angle_alpha   90.00
_cell.angle_beta   90.00
_cell.angle_gamma   90.00
#
_symmetry.space_group_name_H-M   'P 1'
#
loop_
_entity.id
_entity.type
_entity.pdbx_description
1 polymer ?
#
loop_
_entity_poly.entity_id
_entity_poly.type
_entity_poly.pdbx_seq_one_letter_code
_entity_poly.pdbx_strand_id
1 'polypeptide(L)'
;KSNLLQLEEHFYQLVDVDEPNTFRNLFPYEEIPKIAFNDRIVPHSMPDEIWITDTTFRDGQQSRAPYSTDQIVTIFDYMHRLGGSQGKIRQSEFFLYSKKDRDAVYKCMEKGYKFPEITSWIRANKKDFELVKEIGMKETGILVSCSDYHIFYKMKMTRKECMEHYLSVVRE
;
A
#
# COMPACT_ATOMS: atom_id res chain seq x y z
N LYS A 1 -12.16 37.59 -5.00
CA LYS A 1 -13.13 36.48 -4.83
C LYS A 1 -12.33 35.28 -4.36
N SER A 2 -12.58 34.81 -3.13
CA SER A 2 -11.94 33.60 -2.63
C SER A 2 -12.51 32.39 -3.37
N ASN A 3 -11.64 31.51 -3.90
CA ASN A 3 -12.04 30.24 -4.48
C ASN A 3 -12.31 29.16 -3.40
N LEU A 4 -12.59 29.57 -2.18
CA LEU A 4 -12.99 28.67 -1.13
C LEU A 4 -14.44 28.23 -1.38
N LEU A 5 -14.68 26.95 -1.44
CA LEU A 5 -16.02 26.37 -1.32
C LEU A 5 -16.65 26.90 -0.04
N GLN A 6 -17.69 27.71 -0.17
CA GLN A 6 -18.55 28.01 0.98
C GLN A 6 -19.28 26.70 1.32
N LEU A 7 -18.88 26.10 2.41
CA LEU A 7 -19.67 25.03 3.03
C LEU A 7 -20.89 25.72 3.64
N GLU A 8 -22.05 25.51 3.04
CA GLU A 8 -23.32 25.80 3.72
C GLU A 8 -23.39 24.91 4.96
N GLU A 9 -23.88 25.44 6.06
CA GLU A 9 -24.14 24.62 7.25
C GLU A 9 -25.19 23.57 6.89
N HIS A 10 -24.76 22.34 6.72
CA HIS A 10 -25.66 21.20 6.55
C HIS A 10 -26.01 20.62 7.90
N PHE A 11 -27.27 20.75 8.28
CA PHE A 11 -27.81 20.02 9.41
C PHE A 11 -28.04 18.58 8.99
N TYR A 12 -27.19 17.69 9.45
CA TYR A 12 -27.37 16.26 9.23
C TYR A 12 -28.45 15.75 10.18
N GLN A 13 -29.54 15.25 9.64
CA GLN A 13 -30.50 14.49 10.40
C GLN A 13 -30.13 13.01 10.31
N LEU A 14 -29.77 12.44 11.45
CA LEU A 14 -29.57 11.00 11.55
C LEU A 14 -30.93 10.32 11.43
N VAL A 15 -31.10 9.53 10.38
CA VAL A 15 -32.29 8.69 10.19
C VAL A 15 -31.81 7.24 10.29
N ASP A 16 -32.34 6.51 11.27
CA ASP A 16 -32.11 5.08 11.35
C ASP A 16 -32.82 4.38 10.21
N VAL A 17 -32.11 3.47 9.57
CA VAL A 17 -32.62 2.62 8.49
C VAL A 17 -32.41 1.16 8.88
N ASP A 18 -33.36 0.30 8.56
CA ASP A 18 -33.27 -1.13 8.85
C ASP A 18 -32.14 -1.80 8.07
N GLU A 19 -31.86 -1.30 6.88
CA GLU A 19 -30.76 -1.73 6.03
C GLU A 19 -30.02 -0.52 5.46
N PRO A 20 -28.68 -0.46 5.59
CA PRO A 20 -27.91 0.67 5.06
C PRO A 20 -27.99 0.69 3.53
N ASN A 21 -28.12 1.89 2.95
CA ASN A 21 -28.07 2.05 1.50
C ASN A 21 -26.64 1.76 1.02
N THR A 22 -26.46 0.66 0.32
CA THR A 22 -25.18 0.27 -0.27
C THR A 22 -24.96 0.79 -1.68
N PHE A 23 -25.93 1.56 -2.19
CA PHE A 23 -25.90 2.15 -3.54
C PHE A 23 -25.64 1.13 -4.67
N ARG A 24 -26.12 -0.11 -4.51
CA ARG A 24 -25.88 -1.20 -5.47
C ARG A 24 -26.40 -0.90 -6.87
N ASN A 25 -27.44 -0.06 -6.98
CA ASN A 25 -27.96 0.42 -8.25
C ASN A 25 -27.03 1.41 -8.98
N LEU A 26 -26.18 2.13 -8.23
CA LEU A 26 -25.17 3.05 -8.76
C LEU A 26 -23.81 2.37 -8.91
N PHE A 27 -23.48 1.48 -7.97
CA PHE A 27 -22.23 0.74 -7.92
C PHE A 27 -22.55 -0.76 -7.97
N PRO A 28 -22.57 -1.39 -9.16
CA PRO A 28 -22.80 -2.82 -9.28
C PRO A 28 -21.59 -3.58 -8.76
N TYR A 29 -21.65 -3.99 -7.50
CA TYR A 29 -20.55 -4.72 -6.81
C TYR A 29 -20.24 -6.08 -7.44
N GLU A 30 -21.14 -6.61 -8.25
CA GLU A 30 -21.01 -7.87 -8.96
C GLU A 30 -20.26 -7.72 -10.28
N GLU A 31 -20.12 -6.48 -10.76
CA GLU A 31 -19.37 -6.16 -11.97
C GLU A 31 -18.03 -5.50 -11.64
N ILE A 32 -16.99 -5.93 -12.32
CA ILE A 32 -15.68 -5.29 -12.20
C ILE A 32 -15.79 -3.88 -12.79
N PRO A 33 -15.41 -2.82 -12.03
CA PRO A 33 -15.46 -1.46 -12.52
C PRO A 33 -14.64 -1.30 -13.79
N LYS A 34 -15.23 -0.72 -14.83
CA LYS A 34 -14.52 -0.40 -16.07
C LYS A 34 -13.65 0.82 -15.84
N ILE A 35 -12.37 0.70 -16.12
CA ILE A 35 -11.43 1.82 -16.06
C ILE A 35 -11.38 2.49 -17.42
N ALA A 36 -11.73 3.78 -17.46
CA ALA A 36 -11.52 4.61 -18.63
C ALA A 36 -10.16 5.31 -18.53
N PHE A 37 -9.34 5.16 -19.54
CA PHE A 37 -8.05 5.85 -19.65
C PHE A 37 -7.97 6.52 -21.02
N ASN A 38 -7.74 7.84 -21.04
CA ASN A 38 -7.79 8.66 -22.26
C ASN A 38 -9.06 8.41 -23.10
N ASP A 39 -10.21 8.47 -22.44
CA ASP A 39 -11.54 8.24 -23.05
C ASP A 39 -11.74 6.83 -23.68
N ARG A 40 -10.87 5.90 -23.37
CA ARG A 40 -10.97 4.50 -23.79
C ARG A 40 -11.17 3.59 -22.60
N ILE A 41 -12.08 2.64 -22.74
CA ILE A 41 -12.25 1.58 -21.75
C ILE A 41 -11.09 0.60 -21.91
N VAL A 42 -10.35 0.42 -20.80
CA VAL A 42 -9.29 -0.58 -20.73
C VAL A 42 -9.93 -1.92 -20.33
N PRO A 43 -9.77 -2.97 -21.12
CA PRO A 43 -10.26 -4.29 -20.75
C PRO A 43 -9.50 -4.79 -19.51
N HIS A 44 -10.24 -5.40 -18.57
CA HIS A 44 -9.64 -6.05 -17.43
C HIS A 44 -9.11 -7.42 -17.82
N SER A 45 -7.86 -7.68 -17.50
CA SER A 45 -7.27 -9.01 -17.54
C SER A 45 -7.20 -9.52 -16.10
N MET A 46 -8.17 -10.34 -15.71
CA MET A 46 -8.16 -10.95 -14.38
C MET A 46 -7.14 -12.07 -14.35
N PRO A 47 -6.34 -12.18 -13.28
CA PRO A 47 -5.45 -13.31 -13.11
C PRO A 47 -6.24 -14.59 -12.80
N ASP A 48 -5.71 -15.74 -13.19
CA ASP A 48 -6.30 -17.05 -12.87
C ASP A 48 -6.32 -17.31 -11.36
N GLU A 49 -5.36 -16.75 -10.65
CA GLU A 49 -5.27 -16.85 -9.19
C GLU A 49 -5.26 -15.47 -8.54
N ILE A 50 -6.05 -15.32 -7.48
CA ILE A 50 -6.01 -14.13 -6.62
C ILE A 50 -5.02 -14.39 -5.49
N TRP A 51 -4.09 -13.46 -5.33
CA TRP A 51 -3.12 -13.43 -4.23
C TRP A 51 -3.38 -12.23 -3.33
N ILE A 52 -3.03 -12.38 -2.07
CA ILE A 52 -3.21 -11.34 -1.06
C ILE A 52 -1.82 -10.79 -0.73
N THR A 53 -1.67 -9.47 -0.82
CA THR A 53 -0.56 -8.73 -0.21
C THR A 53 -1.05 -8.15 1.11
N ASP A 54 -0.40 -8.53 2.20
CA ASP A 54 -0.71 -8.02 3.54
C ASP A 54 0.08 -6.76 3.83
N THR A 55 -0.59 -5.75 4.40
CA THR A 55 0.02 -4.47 4.77
C THR A 55 -0.06 -4.18 6.28
N THR A 56 -0.33 -5.21 7.10
CA THR A 56 -0.51 -5.07 8.54
C THR A 56 0.71 -4.42 9.20
N PHE A 57 1.92 -4.79 8.79
CA PHE A 57 3.16 -4.29 9.39
C PHE A 57 3.63 -2.95 8.81
N ARG A 58 2.93 -2.43 7.83
CA ARG A 58 3.12 -1.11 7.24
C ARG A 58 1.91 -0.21 7.56
N ASP A 59 0.87 -0.23 6.76
CA ASP A 59 -0.30 0.62 6.94
C ASP A 59 -1.08 0.31 8.21
N GLY A 60 -1.20 -0.95 8.57
CA GLY A 60 -1.89 -1.37 9.78
C GLY A 60 -1.29 -0.79 11.07
N GLN A 61 0.00 -0.48 11.08
CA GLN A 61 0.66 0.17 12.22
C GLN A 61 0.42 1.69 12.30
N GLN A 62 -0.13 2.32 11.28
CA GLN A 62 -0.37 3.77 11.28
C GLN A 62 -1.60 4.18 12.09
N SER A 63 -2.55 3.28 12.25
CA SER A 63 -3.82 3.54 12.95
C SER A 63 -3.83 3.14 14.43
N ARG A 64 -2.72 2.62 14.95
CA ARG A 64 -2.59 2.09 16.32
C ARG A 64 -1.18 2.23 16.84
N ALA A 65 -0.99 1.92 18.14
CA ALA A 65 0.35 1.75 18.70
C ALA A 65 1.12 0.66 17.92
N PRO A 66 2.37 0.91 17.51
CA PRO A 66 3.17 -0.06 16.76
C PRO A 66 3.31 -1.39 17.51
N TYR A 67 3.24 -2.49 16.76
CA TYR A 67 3.49 -3.83 17.31
C TYR A 67 4.92 -3.95 17.86
N SER A 68 5.09 -4.78 18.89
CA SER A 68 6.43 -5.23 19.27
C SER A 68 7.00 -6.18 18.22
N THR A 69 8.31 -6.36 18.22
CA THR A 69 8.98 -7.32 17.34
C THR A 69 8.40 -8.73 17.46
N ASP A 70 8.13 -9.20 18.68
CA ASP A 70 7.60 -10.55 18.91
C ASP A 70 6.14 -10.69 18.45
N GLN A 71 5.34 -9.62 18.57
CA GLN A 71 3.99 -9.60 18.00
C GLN A 71 4.04 -9.69 16.47
N ILE A 72 4.93 -8.95 15.83
CA ILE A 72 5.11 -9.01 14.36
C ILE A 72 5.48 -10.43 13.93
N VAL A 73 6.44 -11.05 14.57
CA VAL A 73 6.87 -12.43 14.27
C VAL A 73 5.72 -13.43 14.45
N THR A 74 4.96 -13.28 15.52
CA THR A 74 3.81 -14.14 15.79
C THR A 74 2.71 -13.99 14.73
N ILE A 75 2.38 -12.76 14.37
CA ILE A 75 1.36 -12.49 13.33
C ILE A 75 1.85 -13.01 11.97
N PHE A 76 3.13 -12.82 11.65
CA PHE A 76 3.73 -13.33 10.41
C PHE A 76 3.66 -14.86 10.33
N ASP A 77 3.88 -15.55 11.44
CA ASP A 77 3.70 -17.02 11.55
C ASP A 77 2.24 -17.43 11.29
N TYR A 78 1.28 -16.67 11.81
CA TYR A 78 -0.14 -16.92 11.52
C TYR A 78 -0.49 -16.67 10.07
N MET A 79 0.07 -15.65 9.43
CA MET A 79 -0.12 -15.39 8.01
C MET A 79 0.42 -16.53 7.14
N HIS A 80 1.59 -17.04 7.48
CA HIS A 80 2.16 -18.23 6.82
C HIS A 80 1.20 -19.41 6.91
N ARG A 81 0.69 -19.71 8.10
CA ARG A 81 -0.24 -20.82 8.33
C ARG A 81 -1.58 -20.61 7.65
N LEU A 82 -2.12 -19.39 7.69
CA LEU A 82 -3.38 -19.02 7.06
C LEU A 82 -3.28 -19.06 5.52
N GLY A 83 -2.16 -18.62 4.97
CA GLY A 83 -1.89 -18.64 3.52
C GLY A 83 -1.75 -20.05 2.95
N GLY A 84 -1.46 -21.04 3.81
CA GLY A 84 -1.31 -22.45 3.43
C GLY A 84 -0.14 -22.72 2.50
N SER A 85 0.00 -23.97 2.06
CA SER A 85 1.11 -24.42 1.21
C SER A 85 1.18 -23.71 -0.16
N GLN A 86 0.06 -23.22 -0.64
CA GLN A 86 -0.04 -22.49 -1.91
C GLN A 86 0.32 -21.00 -1.78
N GLY A 87 0.47 -20.50 -0.55
CA GLY A 87 0.82 -19.11 -0.30
C GLY A 87 -0.22 -18.12 -0.83
N LYS A 88 -1.48 -18.27 -0.43
CA LYS A 88 -2.53 -17.32 -0.82
C LYS A 88 -2.25 -15.92 -0.26
N ILE A 89 -1.67 -15.82 0.94
CA ILE A 89 -1.01 -14.60 1.39
C ILE A 89 0.37 -14.62 0.77
N ARG A 90 0.53 -13.90 -0.34
CA ARG A 90 1.73 -13.96 -1.18
C ARG A 90 2.85 -13.13 -0.62
N GLN A 91 2.54 -11.92 -0.18
CA GLN A 91 3.51 -10.94 0.30
C GLN A 91 3.04 -10.32 1.61
N SER A 92 3.98 -9.89 2.43
CA SER A 92 3.75 -9.04 3.60
C SER A 92 4.72 -7.87 3.57
N GLU A 93 4.17 -6.65 3.66
CA GLU A 93 4.91 -5.40 3.57
C GLU A 93 5.32 -4.89 4.95
N PHE A 94 6.58 -4.48 5.06
CA PHE A 94 7.19 -3.99 6.29
C PHE A 94 7.69 -2.56 6.15
N PHE A 95 7.68 -1.82 7.25
CA PHE A 95 8.53 -0.65 7.42
C PHE A 95 9.96 -1.05 7.75
N LEU A 96 10.93 -0.21 7.33
CA LEU A 96 12.37 -0.43 7.55
C LEU A 96 13.03 0.70 8.33
N TYR A 97 12.29 1.75 8.70
CA TYR A 97 12.86 3.00 9.16
C TYR A 97 13.43 2.93 10.58
N SER A 98 12.80 2.18 11.47
CA SER A 98 13.29 2.02 12.84
C SER A 98 14.12 0.76 13.02
N LYS A 99 14.98 0.76 14.05
CA LYS A 99 15.72 -0.46 14.42
C LYS A 99 14.77 -1.61 14.75
N LYS A 100 13.68 -1.32 15.46
CA LYS A 100 12.65 -2.33 15.80
C LYS A 100 12.04 -2.97 14.56
N ASP A 101 11.75 -2.19 13.51
CA ASP A 101 11.17 -2.70 12.28
C ASP A 101 12.16 -3.64 11.57
N ARG A 102 13.43 -3.24 11.48
CA ARG A 102 14.48 -4.08 10.89
C ARG A 102 14.74 -5.37 11.68
N ASP A 103 14.76 -5.27 13.02
CA ASP A 103 14.90 -6.46 13.88
C ASP A 103 13.74 -7.45 13.68
N ALA A 104 12.51 -6.93 13.47
CA ALA A 104 11.36 -7.75 13.15
C ALA A 104 11.50 -8.43 11.77
N VAL A 105 11.96 -7.70 10.76
CA VAL A 105 12.22 -8.24 9.42
C VAL A 105 13.23 -9.39 9.48
N TYR A 106 14.37 -9.19 10.16
CA TYR A 106 15.39 -10.23 10.29
C TYR A 106 14.84 -11.50 10.96
N LYS A 107 14.09 -11.34 12.07
CA LYS A 107 13.47 -12.48 12.75
C LYS A 107 12.43 -13.20 11.87
N CYS A 108 11.69 -12.47 11.05
CA CYS A 108 10.77 -13.07 10.09
C CYS A 108 11.52 -13.81 8.97
N MET A 109 12.62 -13.26 8.46
CA MET A 109 13.49 -13.93 7.48
C MET A 109 14.10 -15.22 8.01
N GLU A 110 14.51 -15.25 9.29
CA GLU A 110 15.05 -16.45 9.96
C GLU A 110 14.08 -17.62 9.99
N LYS A 111 12.75 -17.36 9.88
CA LYS A 111 11.74 -18.42 9.76
C LYS A 111 11.89 -19.26 8.49
N GLY A 112 12.52 -18.73 7.44
CA GLY A 112 12.77 -19.45 6.20
C GLY A 112 11.50 -19.78 5.41
N TYR A 113 10.38 -19.11 5.66
CA TYR A 113 9.14 -19.35 4.95
C TYR A 113 9.25 -18.91 3.50
N LYS A 114 8.70 -19.73 2.58
CA LYS A 114 8.56 -19.31 1.19
C LYS A 114 7.49 -18.21 1.06
N PHE A 115 6.41 -18.32 1.83
CA PHE A 115 5.29 -17.38 1.83
C PHE A 115 4.83 -17.09 3.26
N PRO A 116 4.37 -15.84 3.55
CA PRO A 116 4.47 -14.67 2.69
C PRO A 116 5.91 -14.29 2.36
N GLU A 117 6.15 -13.82 1.14
CA GLU A 117 7.40 -13.15 0.79
C GLU A 117 7.49 -11.84 1.56
N ILE A 118 8.64 -11.57 2.14
CA ILE A 118 8.88 -10.34 2.89
C ILE A 118 9.26 -9.25 1.91
N THR A 119 8.44 -8.21 1.84
CA THR A 119 8.69 -7.02 1.03
C THR A 119 8.61 -5.77 1.89
N SER A 120 9.03 -4.66 1.36
CA SER A 120 8.95 -3.36 2.01
C SER A 120 8.24 -2.34 1.15
N TRP A 121 7.98 -1.19 1.74
CA TRP A 121 7.43 -0.06 1.03
C TRP A 121 8.22 1.19 1.43
N ILE A 122 8.94 1.74 0.47
CA ILE A 122 9.84 2.86 0.68
C ILE A 122 9.41 4.09 -0.13
N ARG A 123 9.88 5.26 0.28
CA ARG A 123 9.77 6.46 -0.54
C ARG A 123 10.76 6.39 -1.71
N ALA A 124 10.41 7.05 -2.81
CA ALA A 124 11.26 7.13 -3.99
C ALA A 124 12.48 8.04 -3.74
N ASN A 125 13.43 7.57 -2.95
CA ASN A 125 14.73 8.20 -2.75
C ASN A 125 15.83 7.15 -2.50
N LYS A 126 17.06 7.49 -2.86
CA LYS A 126 18.20 6.56 -2.81
C LYS A 126 18.51 6.06 -1.40
N LYS A 127 18.40 6.90 -0.37
CA LYS A 127 18.70 6.51 1.02
C LYS A 127 17.76 5.42 1.53
N ASP A 128 16.48 5.52 1.20
CA ASP A 128 15.51 4.50 1.58
C ASP A 128 15.80 3.19 0.82
N PHE A 129 16.26 3.29 -0.42
CA PHE A 129 16.63 2.13 -1.22
C PHE A 129 17.89 1.42 -0.69
N GLU A 130 18.87 2.16 -0.18
CA GLU A 130 20.04 1.60 0.51
C GLU A 130 19.64 0.71 1.70
N LEU A 131 18.60 1.09 2.48
CA LEU A 131 18.11 0.25 3.58
C LEU A 131 17.58 -1.11 3.08
N VAL A 132 16.93 -1.13 1.93
CA VAL A 132 16.44 -2.37 1.31
C VAL A 132 17.59 -3.29 0.95
N LYS A 133 18.65 -2.73 0.36
CA LYS A 133 19.88 -3.47 0.00
C LYS A 133 20.61 -4.00 1.24
N GLU A 134 20.77 -3.16 2.27
CA GLU A 134 21.45 -3.53 3.53
C GLU A 134 20.77 -4.72 4.22
N ILE A 135 19.42 -4.76 4.20
CA ILE A 135 18.68 -5.86 4.80
C ILE A 135 18.72 -7.13 3.93
N GLY A 136 19.09 -7.00 2.66
CA GLY A 136 19.13 -8.11 1.71
C GLY A 136 17.75 -8.50 1.17
N MET A 137 16.82 -7.57 1.14
CA MET A 137 15.49 -7.79 0.57
C MET A 137 15.57 -7.87 -0.96
N LYS A 138 14.78 -8.77 -1.54
CA LYS A 138 14.76 -8.99 -3.00
C LYS A 138 13.79 -8.08 -3.73
N GLU A 139 12.82 -7.57 -3.03
CA GLU A 139 11.70 -6.79 -3.59
C GLU A 139 11.27 -5.69 -2.65
N THR A 140 10.86 -4.57 -3.21
CA THR A 140 10.27 -3.44 -2.47
C THR A 140 9.28 -2.69 -3.33
N GLY A 141 8.22 -2.20 -2.71
CA GLY A 141 7.36 -1.18 -3.29
C GLY A 141 8.00 0.20 -3.16
N ILE A 142 7.77 1.06 -4.15
CA ILE A 142 8.25 2.44 -4.18
C ILE A 142 7.05 3.38 -4.20
N LEU A 143 6.92 4.21 -3.17
CA LEU A 143 5.89 5.23 -3.09
C LEU A 143 6.27 6.45 -3.92
N VAL A 144 5.44 6.76 -4.91
CA VAL A 144 5.59 7.93 -5.76
C VAL A 144 4.35 8.81 -5.71
N SER A 145 4.53 10.11 -5.89
CA SER A 145 3.44 11.06 -6.07
C SER A 145 3.22 11.33 -7.55
N CYS A 146 1.99 11.17 -8.04
CA CYS A 146 1.65 11.37 -9.46
C CYS A 146 0.64 12.50 -9.70
N SER A 147 0.04 13.08 -8.65
CA SER A 147 -0.85 14.22 -8.80
C SER A 147 -0.06 15.51 -9.02
N ASP A 148 -0.56 16.36 -9.91
CA ASP A 148 0.05 17.68 -10.16
C ASP A 148 0.19 18.51 -8.87
N TYR A 149 -0.79 18.46 -8.00
CA TYR A 149 -0.74 19.15 -6.71
C TYR A 149 0.50 18.72 -5.89
N HIS A 150 0.77 17.43 -5.74
CA HIS A 150 1.94 16.96 -5.03
C HIS A 150 3.24 17.27 -5.77
N ILE A 151 3.28 17.09 -7.08
CA ILE A 151 4.47 17.37 -7.90
C ILE A 151 4.87 18.82 -7.79
N PHE A 152 3.93 19.74 -8.05
CA PHE A 152 4.24 21.18 -8.07
C PHE A 152 4.35 21.80 -6.67
N TYR A 153 3.40 21.52 -5.77
CA TYR A 153 3.34 22.21 -4.47
C TYR A 153 4.15 21.54 -3.37
N LYS A 154 4.23 20.22 -3.36
CA LYS A 154 4.98 19.48 -2.33
C LYS A 154 6.42 19.21 -2.75
N MET A 155 6.64 18.70 -3.95
CA MET A 155 7.96 18.32 -4.44
C MET A 155 8.71 19.46 -5.11
N LYS A 156 8.01 20.51 -5.54
CA LYS A 156 8.56 21.68 -6.24
C LYS A 156 9.28 21.30 -7.54
N MET A 157 8.70 20.38 -8.27
CA MET A 157 9.24 19.82 -9.53
C MET A 157 8.24 20.00 -10.66
N THR A 158 8.72 19.94 -11.89
CA THR A 158 7.91 19.71 -13.08
C THR A 158 7.60 18.20 -13.21
N ARG A 159 6.61 17.83 -14.00
CA ARG A 159 6.31 16.41 -14.30
C ARG A 159 7.53 15.68 -14.85
N LYS A 160 8.29 16.32 -15.73
CA LYS A 160 9.50 15.76 -16.33
C LYS A 160 10.58 15.48 -15.28
N GLU A 161 10.90 16.47 -14.45
CA GLU A 161 11.87 16.31 -13.37
C GLU A 161 11.44 15.24 -12.36
N CYS A 162 10.15 15.18 -12.04
CA CYS A 162 9.60 14.18 -11.16
C CYS A 162 9.76 12.75 -11.75
N MET A 163 9.47 12.58 -13.03
CA MET A 163 9.66 11.31 -13.74
C MET A 163 11.14 10.91 -13.77
N GLU A 164 12.03 11.82 -14.12
CA GLU A 164 13.48 11.58 -14.14
C GLU A 164 14.02 11.20 -12.76
N HIS A 165 13.52 11.87 -11.72
CA HIS A 165 13.85 11.53 -10.33
C HIS A 165 13.45 10.08 -10.00
N TYR A 166 12.21 9.69 -10.25
CA TYR A 166 11.75 8.32 -9.97
C TYR A 166 12.51 7.26 -10.77
N LEU A 167 12.75 7.52 -12.05
CA LEU A 167 13.55 6.62 -12.89
C LEU A 167 14.99 6.49 -12.38
N SER A 168 15.55 7.54 -11.80
CA SER A 168 16.91 7.48 -11.20
C SER A 168 16.96 6.56 -9.99
N VAL A 169 15.88 6.50 -9.20
CA VAL A 169 15.77 5.60 -8.04
C VAL A 169 15.60 4.14 -8.49
N VAL A 170 14.80 3.91 -9.52
CA VAL A 170 14.60 2.54 -10.06
C VAL A 170 15.86 1.95 -10.68
N ARG A 171 16.76 2.80 -11.19
CA ARG A 171 18.03 2.35 -11.80
C ARG A 171 19.15 2.08 -10.78
N GLU A 172 18.97 2.42 -9.52
CA GLU A 172 19.92 2.19 -8.43
C GLU A 172 20.02 0.72 -8.04
#